data_6feb645f2b7f6a88a149f83854548f55
#
_entry.id   6feb645f2b7f6a88a149f83854548f55
#
_cell.length_a   1.000
_cell.length_b   1.000
_cell.length_c   1.000
_cell.angle_alpha   90.00
_cell.angle_beta   90.00
_cell.angle_gamma   90.00
#
_symmetry.space_group_name_H-M   'P 1'
#
loop_
_entity.id
_entity.type
_entity.pdbx_description
1 polymer ?
#
loop_
_entity_poly.entity_id
_entity_poly.type
_entity_poly.pdbx_seq_one_letter_code
_entity_poly.pdbx_strand_id
1 'polypeptide(L)'
;MNENNTGGFVPVHSLGISQIVAYGAMFYSFAQIKVELAEKLGLSLETTTMIVSLSLFINVLISSYVGYLTDRSGGLKVLSTGLFIGSVGFICLYFTEDLLGFLFSMLLIGISFSSASYNVAFSAAIQLDDQNSRKNITIITFYGAIASSICWLTIGFLRNYFGLNSIFLMLSLSLFLMGLYFLINLNFKKEKKNEPKKPIEDFVALALSRKEKVIITILMIFGFTEYLIFSTTALSLIQFFNSNFNDPSIAIVLASVYGPFQLVGRFLEMKFATFLDARLTGLVASAFVPLSLIIILIPNFYVCIIAMALFGMGHGLLTVTGGYVPNLFFEPQVIGRVKGYIWAPTALGMACAPFLSGIFHENMNNLIIFLLALSICPFFSLFFIFKMKTRF
;
A
#
# COMPACT_ATOMS: atom_id res chain seq x y z
N MET A 1 41.22 -11.95 -3.05
CA MET A 1 41.38 -10.54 -2.66
C MET A 1 41.33 -9.69 -3.91
N ASN A 2 40.23 -9.13 -4.24
CA ASN A 2 40.10 -8.05 -5.20
C ASN A 2 39.14 -7.01 -4.59
N GLU A 3 39.74 -6.19 -3.73
CA GLU A 3 39.22 -4.90 -3.31
C GLU A 3 39.35 -3.99 -4.52
N ASN A 4 38.24 -3.48 -4.99
CA ASN A 4 38.01 -2.20 -5.65
C ASN A 4 36.68 -2.23 -6.39
N ASN A 5 35.56 -2.28 -5.66
CA ASN A 5 34.24 -2.00 -6.23
C ASN A 5 33.56 -0.94 -5.34
N THR A 6 34.14 0.26 -5.29
CA THR A 6 33.53 1.45 -4.66
C THR A 6 32.50 2.11 -5.59
N GLY A 7 31.76 1.33 -6.35
CA GLY A 7 30.57 1.82 -7.05
C GLY A 7 29.45 2.04 -6.03
N GLY A 8 28.90 3.24 -5.95
CA GLY A 8 27.88 3.62 -4.99
C GLY A 8 26.75 2.58 -4.90
N PHE A 9 26.72 1.86 -3.80
CA PHE A 9 25.71 0.85 -3.51
C PHE A 9 24.48 1.56 -2.93
N VAL A 10 23.35 1.48 -3.59
CA VAL A 10 22.07 1.92 -3.02
C VAL A 10 21.64 0.84 -2.03
N PRO A 11 21.69 1.10 -0.72
CA PRO A 11 21.30 0.10 0.26
C PRO A 11 19.80 -0.23 0.12
N VAL A 12 19.43 -1.48 0.28
CA VAL A 12 18.02 -1.91 0.30
C VAL A 12 17.17 -1.12 1.30
N HIS A 13 17.78 -0.68 2.38
CA HIS A 13 17.15 0.14 3.41
C HIS A 13 16.68 1.50 2.87
N SER A 14 17.40 2.12 1.93
CA SER A 14 16.93 3.37 1.31
C SER A 14 15.68 3.17 0.44
N LEU A 15 15.58 2.00 -0.24
CA LEU A 15 14.34 1.61 -0.92
C LEU A 15 13.18 1.40 0.07
N GLY A 16 13.47 0.82 1.24
CA GLY A 16 12.50 0.69 2.33
C GLY A 16 12.03 2.05 2.85
N ILE A 17 12.96 2.96 3.16
CA ILE A 17 12.66 4.33 3.62
C ILE A 17 11.83 5.07 2.57
N SER A 18 12.14 4.91 1.28
CA SER A 18 11.34 5.53 0.21
C SER A 18 9.87 5.07 0.24
N GLN A 19 9.60 3.85 0.67
CA GLN A 19 8.21 3.37 0.80
C GLN A 19 7.51 3.99 2.02
N ILE A 20 8.22 4.25 3.14
CA ILE A 20 7.65 5.04 4.24
C ILE A 20 7.26 6.43 3.74
N VAL A 21 8.16 7.10 3.04
CA VAL A 21 7.93 8.46 2.52
C VAL A 21 6.82 8.48 1.47
N ALA A 22 6.85 7.57 0.49
CA ALA A 22 5.89 7.54 -0.61
C ALA A 22 4.47 7.20 -0.12
N TYR A 23 4.30 6.09 0.62
CA TYR A 23 2.99 5.71 1.17
C TYR A 23 2.54 6.68 2.25
N GLY A 24 3.46 7.16 3.10
CA GLY A 24 3.17 8.17 4.10
C GLY A 24 2.57 9.42 3.48
N ALA A 25 3.26 10.00 2.49
CA ALA A 25 2.82 11.23 1.84
C ALA A 25 1.59 11.03 0.95
N MET A 26 1.61 10.05 0.05
CA MET A 26 0.62 9.96 -1.04
C MET A 26 -0.61 9.09 -0.72
N PHE A 27 -0.61 8.39 0.42
CA PHE A 27 -1.74 7.57 0.84
C PHE A 27 -2.16 7.85 2.28
N TYR A 28 -1.29 7.59 3.28
CA TYR A 28 -1.67 7.65 4.70
C TYR A 28 -1.91 9.07 5.21
N SER A 29 -1.30 10.11 4.61
CA SER A 29 -1.53 11.51 5.01
C SER A 29 -2.98 11.92 4.87
N PHE A 30 -3.69 11.43 3.84
CA PHE A 30 -5.09 11.75 3.60
C PHE A 30 -6.04 11.29 4.71
N ALA A 31 -5.63 10.35 5.55
CA ALA A 31 -6.40 10.00 6.75
C ALA A 31 -6.57 11.18 7.71
N GLN A 32 -5.59 12.09 7.75
CA GLN A 32 -5.60 13.25 8.65
C GLN A 32 -5.95 14.57 7.96
N ILE A 33 -5.54 14.76 6.71
CA ILE A 33 -5.64 16.07 6.04
C ILE A 33 -6.92 16.25 5.22
N LYS A 34 -7.70 15.19 4.94
CA LYS A 34 -8.85 15.24 4.04
C LYS A 34 -9.96 16.21 4.46
N VAL A 35 -10.20 16.36 5.76
CA VAL A 35 -11.24 17.26 6.30
C VAL A 35 -10.82 18.71 6.11
N GLU A 36 -9.64 19.08 6.57
CA GLU A 36 -9.11 20.44 6.40
C GLU A 36 -8.89 20.82 4.93
N LEU A 37 -8.55 19.83 4.09
CA LEU A 37 -8.44 20.03 2.65
C LEU A 37 -9.81 20.33 2.03
N ALA A 38 -10.87 19.64 2.45
CA ALA A 38 -12.24 19.91 2.03
C ALA A 38 -12.67 21.33 2.44
N GLU A 39 -12.41 21.72 3.70
CA GLU A 39 -12.68 23.06 4.24
C GLU A 39 -11.92 24.14 3.47
N LYS A 40 -10.61 23.95 3.24
CA LYS A 40 -9.75 24.89 2.48
C LYS A 40 -10.32 25.16 1.08
N LEU A 41 -10.88 24.14 0.42
CA LEU A 41 -11.36 24.22 -0.96
C LEU A 41 -12.86 24.55 -1.06
N GLY A 42 -13.56 24.66 0.06
CA GLY A 42 -15.02 24.84 0.07
C GLY A 42 -15.79 23.69 -0.57
N LEU A 43 -15.23 22.47 -0.54
CA LEU A 43 -15.81 21.26 -1.11
C LEU A 43 -16.43 20.37 -0.03
N SER A 44 -17.40 19.53 -0.43
CA SER A 44 -17.84 18.47 0.48
C SER A 44 -16.73 17.43 0.70
N LEU A 45 -16.74 16.78 1.86
CA LEU A 45 -15.77 15.72 2.17
C LEU A 45 -15.89 14.54 1.18
N GLU A 46 -17.11 14.23 0.74
CA GLU A 46 -17.37 13.22 -0.29
C GLU A 46 -16.68 13.56 -1.62
N THR A 47 -16.84 14.80 -2.11
CA THR A 47 -16.17 15.26 -3.33
C THR A 47 -14.65 15.20 -3.19
N THR A 48 -14.12 15.65 -2.07
CA THR A 48 -12.68 15.63 -1.79
C THR A 48 -12.14 14.21 -1.80
N THR A 49 -12.79 13.28 -1.10
CA THR A 49 -12.36 11.88 -1.05
C THR A 49 -12.58 11.14 -2.37
N MET A 50 -13.58 11.51 -3.15
CA MET A 50 -13.76 11.01 -4.53
C MET A 50 -12.59 11.39 -5.43
N ILE A 51 -12.09 12.63 -5.33
CA ILE A 51 -10.92 13.08 -6.11
C ILE A 51 -9.65 12.36 -5.66
N VAL A 52 -9.49 12.10 -4.36
CA VAL A 52 -8.40 11.25 -3.85
C VAL A 52 -8.51 9.83 -4.41
N SER A 53 -9.70 9.25 -4.47
CA SER A 53 -9.94 7.94 -5.11
C SER A 53 -9.55 7.94 -6.59
N LEU A 54 -9.90 9.00 -7.32
CA LEU A 54 -9.52 9.17 -8.73
C LEU A 54 -7.99 9.17 -8.90
N SER A 55 -7.23 9.79 -8.00
CA SER A 55 -5.77 9.78 -8.05
C SER A 55 -5.21 8.36 -7.91
N LEU A 56 -5.76 7.56 -7.00
CA LEU A 56 -5.37 6.16 -6.85
C LEU A 56 -5.82 5.30 -8.03
N PHE A 57 -6.94 5.63 -8.67
CA PHE A 57 -7.38 4.96 -9.89
C PHE A 57 -6.45 5.22 -11.07
N ILE A 58 -5.84 6.41 -11.16
CA ILE A 58 -4.79 6.70 -12.14
C ILE A 58 -3.64 5.70 -12.01
N ASN A 59 -3.23 5.37 -10.77
CA ASN A 59 -2.22 4.33 -10.54
C ASN A 59 -2.61 2.99 -11.19
N VAL A 60 -3.87 2.57 -11.09
CA VAL A 60 -4.35 1.32 -11.75
C VAL A 60 -4.17 1.42 -13.26
N LEU A 61 -4.56 2.54 -13.88
CA LEU A 61 -4.52 2.73 -15.32
C LEU A 61 -3.11 2.75 -15.90
N ILE A 62 -2.17 3.44 -15.23
CA ILE A 62 -0.83 3.67 -15.77
C ILE A 62 0.24 2.68 -15.27
N SER A 63 -0.11 1.80 -14.32
CA SER A 63 0.87 0.87 -13.69
C SER A 63 1.61 0.00 -14.70
N SER A 64 0.94 -0.47 -15.75
CA SER A 64 1.58 -1.27 -16.82
C SER A 64 2.60 -0.45 -17.62
N TYR A 65 2.28 0.82 -17.90
CA TYR A 65 3.20 1.72 -18.60
C TYR A 65 4.40 2.08 -17.71
N VAL A 66 4.17 2.33 -16.42
CA VAL A 66 5.25 2.56 -15.45
C VAL A 66 6.16 1.31 -15.34
N GLY A 67 5.58 0.10 -15.35
CA GLY A 67 6.35 -1.14 -15.41
C GLY A 67 7.26 -1.21 -16.64
N TYR A 68 6.73 -0.88 -17.81
CA TYR A 68 7.52 -0.79 -19.05
C TYR A 68 8.66 0.24 -18.95
N LEU A 69 8.38 1.42 -18.40
CA LEU A 69 9.43 2.44 -18.16
C LEU A 69 10.49 1.94 -17.17
N THR A 70 10.10 1.19 -16.16
CA THR A 70 10.99 0.60 -15.16
C THR A 70 11.95 -0.41 -15.78
N ASP A 71 11.45 -1.25 -16.68
CA ASP A 71 12.28 -2.21 -17.39
C ASP A 71 13.23 -1.53 -18.40
N ARG A 72 12.79 -0.44 -19.04
CA ARG A 72 13.56 0.28 -20.07
C ARG A 72 14.58 1.25 -19.48
N SER A 73 14.19 2.01 -18.47
CA SER A 73 14.96 3.15 -17.96
C SER A 73 15.65 2.88 -16.62
N GLY A 74 15.33 1.73 -15.99
CA GLY A 74 15.81 1.35 -14.67
C GLY A 74 14.89 1.81 -13.53
N GLY A 75 14.74 0.95 -12.53
CA GLY A 75 13.81 1.17 -11.42
C GLY A 75 14.14 2.38 -10.57
N LEU A 76 15.43 2.63 -10.28
CA LEU A 76 15.85 3.79 -9.48
C LEU A 76 15.52 5.13 -10.17
N LYS A 77 15.65 5.20 -11.50
CA LYS A 77 15.35 6.41 -12.26
C LYS A 77 13.85 6.70 -12.24
N VAL A 78 13.04 5.68 -12.47
CA VAL A 78 11.56 5.81 -12.41
C VAL A 78 11.12 6.20 -11.00
N LEU A 79 11.68 5.57 -9.97
CA LEU A 79 11.42 5.87 -8.57
C LEU A 79 11.76 7.33 -8.23
N SER A 80 12.96 7.79 -8.60
CA SER A 80 13.40 9.18 -8.40
C SER A 80 12.48 10.17 -9.10
N THR A 81 12.16 9.94 -10.37
CA THR A 81 11.25 10.81 -11.14
C THR A 81 9.86 10.84 -10.54
N GLY A 82 9.33 9.67 -10.11
CA GLY A 82 8.04 9.57 -9.44
C GLY A 82 7.99 10.40 -8.15
N LEU A 83 9.02 10.33 -7.32
CA LEU A 83 9.12 11.10 -6.08
C LEU A 83 9.16 12.63 -6.34
N PHE A 84 9.87 13.10 -7.39
CA PHE A 84 9.84 14.50 -7.79
C PHE A 84 8.46 14.94 -8.27
N ILE A 85 7.76 14.12 -9.06
CA ILE A 85 6.39 14.42 -9.50
C ILE A 85 5.47 14.58 -8.28
N GLY A 86 5.59 13.70 -7.28
CA GLY A 86 4.82 13.79 -6.04
C GLY A 86 5.14 15.05 -5.23
N SER A 87 6.42 15.41 -5.15
CA SER A 87 6.84 16.67 -4.53
C SER A 87 6.17 17.88 -5.19
N VAL A 88 6.18 17.95 -6.52
CA VAL A 88 5.48 19.01 -7.27
C VAL A 88 3.98 18.95 -7.01
N GLY A 89 3.36 17.76 -6.96
CA GLY A 89 1.94 17.59 -6.65
C GLY A 89 1.56 18.20 -5.29
N PHE A 90 2.38 18.02 -4.25
CA PHE A 90 2.13 18.62 -2.93
C PHE A 90 2.42 20.14 -2.91
N ILE A 91 3.37 20.64 -3.71
CA ILE A 91 3.55 22.09 -3.91
C ILE A 91 2.31 22.68 -4.60
N CYS A 92 1.77 22.01 -5.61
CA CYS A 92 0.53 22.44 -6.23
C CYS A 92 -0.62 22.47 -5.22
N LEU A 93 -0.77 21.47 -4.33
CA LEU A 93 -1.76 21.48 -3.26
C LEU A 93 -1.61 22.65 -2.28
N TYR A 94 -0.37 23.07 -2.02
CA TYR A 94 -0.12 24.24 -1.18
C TYR A 94 -0.75 25.50 -1.77
N PHE A 95 -0.60 25.73 -3.10
CA PHE A 95 -1.13 26.89 -3.80
C PHE A 95 -2.57 26.75 -4.29
N THR A 96 -3.16 25.56 -4.18
CA THR A 96 -4.50 25.27 -4.69
C THR A 96 -5.58 25.95 -3.83
N GLU A 97 -6.47 26.68 -4.48
CA GLU A 97 -7.64 27.32 -3.89
C GLU A 97 -8.95 26.94 -4.60
N ASP A 98 -8.87 26.18 -5.69
CA ASP A 98 -10.02 25.80 -6.51
C ASP A 98 -10.02 24.32 -6.90
N LEU A 99 -11.15 23.86 -7.48
CA LEU A 99 -11.33 22.48 -7.90
C LEU A 99 -10.36 22.05 -9.00
N LEU A 100 -10.00 22.94 -9.94
CA LEU A 100 -9.13 22.58 -11.07
C LEU A 100 -7.70 22.37 -10.59
N GLY A 101 -7.20 23.27 -9.74
CA GLY A 101 -5.89 23.12 -9.08
C GLY A 101 -5.83 21.84 -8.24
N PHE A 102 -6.92 21.50 -7.54
CA PHE A 102 -6.99 20.26 -6.77
C PHE A 102 -6.94 19.02 -7.67
N LEU A 103 -7.72 18.97 -8.74
CA LEU A 103 -7.68 17.87 -9.71
C LEU A 103 -6.31 17.70 -10.34
N PHE A 104 -5.65 18.80 -10.70
CA PHE A 104 -4.30 18.78 -11.26
C PHE A 104 -3.26 18.26 -10.26
N SER A 105 -3.32 18.72 -9.01
CA SER A 105 -2.44 18.26 -7.93
C SER A 105 -2.62 16.75 -7.68
N MET A 106 -3.85 16.28 -7.62
CA MET A 106 -4.17 14.88 -7.39
C MET A 106 -3.81 13.99 -8.58
N LEU A 107 -3.87 14.52 -9.82
CA LEU A 107 -3.32 13.84 -11.00
C LEU A 107 -1.81 13.58 -10.86
N LEU A 108 -1.05 14.60 -10.48
CA LEU A 108 0.39 14.47 -10.25
C LEU A 108 0.71 13.48 -9.12
N ILE A 109 -0.04 13.53 -8.02
CA ILE A 109 0.12 12.60 -6.89
C ILE A 109 -0.20 11.16 -7.33
N GLY A 110 -1.23 10.94 -8.14
CA GLY A 110 -1.59 9.62 -8.67
C GLY A 110 -0.50 9.04 -9.60
N ILE A 111 0.05 9.85 -10.50
CA ILE A 111 1.18 9.48 -11.37
C ILE A 111 2.41 9.14 -10.52
N SER A 112 2.69 9.98 -9.53
CA SER A 112 3.77 9.76 -8.58
C SER A 112 3.61 8.46 -7.81
N PHE A 113 2.42 8.19 -7.28
CA PHE A 113 2.17 6.97 -6.51
C PHE A 113 2.39 5.71 -7.35
N SER A 114 2.00 5.71 -8.63
CA SER A 114 2.32 4.62 -9.55
C SER A 114 3.83 4.41 -9.73
N SER A 115 4.58 5.51 -9.82
CA SER A 115 6.02 5.50 -10.15
C SER A 115 6.93 5.34 -8.92
N ALA A 116 6.39 5.52 -7.69
CA ALA A 116 7.15 5.47 -6.44
C ALA A 116 6.68 4.38 -5.47
N SER A 117 5.71 3.53 -5.88
CA SER A 117 5.18 2.45 -5.05
C SER A 117 6.06 1.19 -5.05
N TYR A 118 5.64 0.19 -4.30
CA TYR A 118 6.34 -1.08 -4.14
C TYR A 118 6.76 -1.74 -5.45
N ASN A 119 5.94 -1.71 -6.49
CA ASN A 119 6.25 -2.39 -7.74
C ASN A 119 7.56 -1.88 -8.36
N VAL A 120 7.77 -0.58 -8.34
CA VAL A 120 9.00 0.05 -8.85
C VAL A 120 10.17 -0.19 -7.90
N ALA A 121 9.95 -0.06 -6.58
CA ALA A 121 10.99 -0.32 -5.57
C ALA A 121 11.47 -1.79 -5.59
N PHE A 122 10.57 -2.75 -5.78
CA PHE A 122 10.93 -4.17 -5.90
C PHE A 122 11.69 -4.44 -7.19
N SER A 123 11.27 -3.85 -8.30
CA SER A 123 12.00 -3.96 -9.58
C SER A 123 13.40 -3.36 -9.46
N ALA A 124 13.53 -2.19 -8.81
CA ALA A 124 14.84 -1.59 -8.52
C ALA A 124 15.72 -2.50 -7.65
N ALA A 125 15.15 -3.11 -6.61
CA ALA A 125 15.88 -4.04 -5.74
C ALA A 125 16.38 -5.27 -6.50
N ILE A 126 15.57 -5.84 -7.39
CA ILE A 126 15.96 -6.98 -8.26
C ILE A 126 17.06 -6.56 -9.24
N GLN A 127 16.94 -5.38 -9.86
CA GLN A 127 17.94 -4.85 -10.80
C GLN A 127 19.29 -4.57 -10.12
N LEU A 128 19.27 -4.19 -8.84
CA LEU A 128 20.48 -3.93 -8.07
C LEU A 128 21.15 -5.20 -7.56
N ASP A 129 20.37 -6.18 -7.13
CA ASP A 129 20.86 -7.43 -6.54
C ASP A 129 19.84 -8.56 -6.71
N ASP A 130 19.95 -9.26 -7.83
CA ASP A 130 19.05 -10.35 -8.20
C ASP A 130 19.21 -11.56 -7.27
N GLN A 131 20.42 -11.85 -6.81
CA GLN A 131 20.69 -13.01 -5.97
C GLN A 131 20.01 -12.93 -4.60
N ASN A 132 19.90 -11.73 -4.03
CA ASN A 132 19.24 -11.47 -2.75
C ASN A 132 17.85 -10.84 -2.89
N SER A 133 17.26 -10.86 -4.10
CA SER A 133 16.00 -10.16 -4.42
C SER A 133 14.88 -10.48 -3.44
N ARG A 134 14.68 -11.76 -3.08
CA ARG A 134 13.66 -12.19 -2.12
C ARG A 134 13.86 -11.54 -0.74
N LYS A 135 15.09 -11.56 -0.22
CA LYS A 135 15.45 -10.94 1.06
C LYS A 135 15.25 -9.43 1.01
N ASN A 136 15.68 -8.80 -0.07
CA ASN A 136 15.58 -7.35 -0.27
C ASN A 136 14.11 -6.89 -0.34
N ILE A 137 13.24 -7.60 -1.06
CA ILE A 137 11.81 -7.35 -1.10
C ILE A 137 11.19 -7.47 0.29
N THR A 138 11.53 -8.51 1.05
CA THR A 138 11.05 -8.70 2.42
C THR A 138 11.43 -7.52 3.32
N ILE A 139 12.69 -7.05 3.25
CA ILE A 139 13.15 -5.88 4.01
C ILE A 139 12.34 -4.64 3.63
N ILE A 140 12.14 -4.37 2.34
CA ILE A 140 11.36 -3.22 1.87
C ILE A 140 9.91 -3.28 2.42
N THR A 141 9.30 -4.46 2.44
CA THR A 141 7.92 -4.62 2.96
C THR A 141 7.85 -4.37 4.46
N PHE A 142 8.91 -4.65 5.24
CA PHE A 142 8.95 -4.33 6.67
C PHE A 142 8.89 -2.82 6.93
N TYR A 143 9.62 -2.02 6.13
CA TYR A 143 9.53 -0.56 6.21
C TYR A 143 8.12 -0.05 5.93
N GLY A 144 7.46 -0.59 4.92
CA GLY A 144 6.10 -0.18 4.61
C GLY A 144 5.06 -0.57 5.66
N ALA A 145 5.32 -1.60 6.47
CA ALA A 145 4.41 -1.97 7.56
C ALA A 145 4.25 -0.87 8.61
N ILE A 146 5.31 -0.11 8.88
CA ILE A 146 5.31 0.98 9.87
C ILE A 146 5.05 2.36 9.25
N ALA A 147 4.85 2.44 7.93
CA ALA A 147 4.70 3.71 7.22
C ALA A 147 3.50 4.53 7.71
N SER A 148 2.35 3.87 7.97
CA SER A 148 1.15 4.52 8.51
C SER A 148 1.42 5.13 9.88
N SER A 149 2.01 4.38 10.80
CA SER A 149 2.29 4.84 12.17
C SER A 149 3.24 6.02 12.19
N ILE A 150 4.34 5.95 11.41
CA ILE A 150 5.29 7.06 11.29
C ILE A 150 4.59 8.28 10.71
N CYS A 151 3.82 8.13 9.63
CA CYS A 151 3.10 9.22 9.01
C CYS A 151 2.11 9.89 9.98
N TRP A 152 1.26 9.10 10.63
CA TRP A 152 0.21 9.63 11.50
C TRP A 152 0.77 10.31 12.74
N LEU A 153 1.77 9.74 13.39
CA LEU A 153 2.43 10.36 14.54
C LEU A 153 3.15 11.66 14.14
N THR A 154 3.84 11.65 12.98
CA THR A 154 4.55 12.83 12.49
C THR A 154 3.59 13.96 12.14
N ILE A 155 2.55 13.69 11.34
CA ILE A 155 1.55 14.71 10.98
C ILE A 155 0.80 15.19 12.22
N GLY A 156 0.38 14.27 13.12
CA GLY A 156 -0.30 14.63 14.34
C GLY A 156 0.52 15.52 15.26
N PHE A 157 1.83 15.25 15.40
CA PHE A 157 2.74 16.11 16.15
C PHE A 157 2.87 17.50 15.51
N LEU A 158 3.11 17.54 14.21
CA LEU A 158 3.35 18.78 13.47
C LEU A 158 2.10 19.67 13.40
N ARG A 159 0.93 19.06 13.31
CA ARG A 159 -0.36 19.77 13.28
C ARG A 159 -0.59 20.63 14.51
N ASN A 160 -0.01 20.27 15.66
CA ASN A 160 -0.09 21.08 16.87
C ASN A 160 0.65 22.40 16.77
N TYR A 161 1.60 22.52 15.83
CA TYR A 161 2.47 23.70 15.68
C TYR A 161 2.31 24.39 14.32
N PHE A 162 1.84 23.68 13.31
CA PHE A 162 1.84 24.14 11.91
C PHE A 162 0.49 23.86 11.26
N GLY A 163 0.02 24.76 10.42
CA GLY A 163 -1.20 24.59 9.64
C GLY A 163 -1.04 23.61 8.46
N LEU A 164 -2.16 23.28 7.81
CA LEU A 164 -2.26 22.37 6.68
C LEU A 164 -1.24 22.64 5.56
N ASN A 165 -1.05 23.91 5.20
CA ASN A 165 -0.12 24.31 4.14
C ASN A 165 1.33 23.92 4.47
N SER A 166 1.74 24.04 5.73
CA SER A 166 3.07 23.61 6.17
C SER A 166 3.24 22.11 6.09
N ILE A 167 2.18 21.32 6.35
CA ILE A 167 2.18 19.88 6.17
C ILE A 167 2.43 19.53 4.68
N PHE A 168 1.77 20.21 3.73
CA PHE A 168 2.04 20.00 2.30
C PHE A 168 3.48 20.25 1.92
N LEU A 169 4.07 21.35 2.41
CA LEU A 169 5.49 21.65 2.14
C LEU A 169 6.43 20.59 2.73
N MET A 170 6.12 20.06 3.89
CA MET A 170 6.94 19.01 4.51
C MET A 170 6.83 17.67 3.78
N LEU A 171 5.63 17.30 3.35
CA LEU A 171 5.42 16.12 2.52
C LEU A 171 6.14 16.28 1.17
N SER A 172 6.03 17.44 0.55
CA SER A 172 6.78 17.80 -0.66
C SER A 172 8.29 17.69 -0.46
N LEU A 173 8.82 18.30 0.60
CA LEU A 173 10.25 18.29 0.90
C LEU A 173 10.76 16.86 1.15
N SER A 174 10.01 16.03 1.87
CA SER A 174 10.39 14.64 2.13
C SER A 174 10.49 13.82 0.83
N LEU A 175 9.53 13.98 -0.08
CA LEU A 175 9.54 13.36 -1.41
C LEU A 175 10.70 13.89 -2.26
N PHE A 176 10.93 15.20 -2.24
CA PHE A 176 12.03 15.85 -2.98
C PHE A 176 13.39 15.31 -2.52
N LEU A 177 13.65 15.33 -1.22
CA LEU A 177 14.93 14.85 -0.66
C LEU A 177 15.19 13.40 -0.97
N MET A 178 14.14 12.56 -0.91
CA MET A 178 14.25 11.14 -1.26
C MET A 178 14.49 10.95 -2.76
N GLY A 179 13.80 11.72 -3.60
CA GLY A 179 14.05 11.75 -5.06
C GLY A 179 15.47 12.20 -5.40
N LEU A 180 15.96 13.23 -4.73
CA LEU A 180 17.32 13.75 -4.89
C LEU A 180 18.38 12.73 -4.48
N TYR A 181 18.15 12.03 -3.36
CA TYR A 181 19.01 10.95 -2.91
C TYR A 181 19.20 9.88 -3.99
N PHE A 182 18.12 9.42 -4.62
CA PHE A 182 18.21 8.43 -5.69
C PHE A 182 18.84 9.02 -6.96
N LEU A 183 18.54 10.26 -7.31
CA LEU A 183 19.12 10.92 -8.49
C LEU A 183 20.65 11.02 -8.38
N ILE A 184 21.16 11.42 -7.23
CA ILE A 184 22.60 11.49 -6.98
C ILE A 184 23.25 10.11 -7.09
N ASN A 185 22.59 9.07 -6.54
CA ASN A 185 23.14 7.73 -6.55
C ASN A 185 22.97 6.97 -7.88
N LEU A 186 22.16 7.49 -8.82
CA LEU A 186 22.06 6.95 -10.19
C LEU A 186 23.40 7.01 -10.96
N ASN A 187 24.20 8.05 -10.72
CA ASN A 187 25.46 8.28 -11.43
C ASN A 187 26.58 7.31 -11.01
N PHE A 188 26.39 6.56 -9.90
CA PHE A 188 27.42 5.70 -9.35
C PHE A 188 27.33 4.23 -9.81
N LYS A 189 26.27 3.84 -10.50
CA LYS A 189 26.18 2.53 -11.15
C LYS A 189 25.67 2.68 -12.59
N LYS A 190 26.50 2.29 -13.57
CA LYS A 190 25.92 1.83 -14.84
C LYS A 190 25.08 0.61 -14.50
N GLU A 191 23.74 0.79 -14.49
CA GLU A 191 22.82 -0.33 -14.43
C GLU A 191 23.31 -1.35 -15.46
N LYS A 192 23.56 -2.62 -15.04
CA LYS A 192 23.76 -3.70 -16.00
C LYS A 192 22.56 -3.62 -16.92
N LYS A 193 22.78 -3.17 -18.17
CA LYS A 193 21.78 -3.32 -19.22
C LYS A 193 21.47 -4.79 -19.26
N ASN A 194 20.37 -5.18 -18.61
CA ASN A 194 19.79 -6.46 -18.91
C ASN A 194 19.55 -6.43 -20.41
N GLU A 195 20.09 -7.41 -21.13
CA GLU A 195 19.73 -7.64 -22.52
C GLU A 195 18.21 -7.49 -22.60
N PRO A 196 17.69 -6.80 -23.62
CA PRO A 196 16.25 -6.63 -23.74
C PRO A 196 15.64 -8.02 -23.62
N LYS A 197 14.94 -8.27 -22.52
CA LYS A 197 14.14 -9.49 -22.40
C LYS A 197 13.37 -9.57 -23.71
N LYS A 198 13.47 -10.73 -24.40
CA LYS A 198 12.77 -11.02 -25.66
C LYS A 198 11.43 -10.31 -25.65
N PRO A 199 11.01 -9.67 -26.76
CA PRO A 199 9.71 -9.03 -26.85
C PRO A 199 8.72 -9.97 -26.19
N ILE A 200 7.87 -9.44 -25.31
CA ILE A 200 6.77 -10.22 -24.71
C ILE A 200 6.07 -10.81 -25.93
N GLU A 201 6.37 -12.09 -26.20
CA GLU A 201 5.65 -12.85 -27.21
C GLU A 201 4.19 -12.61 -26.92
N ASP A 202 3.49 -12.17 -27.94
CA ASP A 202 2.10 -11.75 -27.97
C ASP A 202 1.32 -12.08 -26.72
N PHE A 203 0.47 -11.14 -26.26
CA PHE A 203 -0.48 -11.28 -25.17
C PHE A 203 -1.43 -12.47 -25.46
N VAL A 204 -0.83 -13.67 -25.59
CA VAL A 204 -1.59 -14.90 -25.74
C VAL A 204 -2.29 -15.13 -24.42
N ALA A 205 -3.61 -15.02 -24.47
CA ALA A 205 -4.45 -15.32 -23.32
C ALA A 205 -4.02 -16.67 -22.73
N LEU A 206 -3.73 -16.68 -21.42
CA LEU A 206 -3.39 -17.91 -20.72
C LEU A 206 -4.48 -18.96 -20.98
N ALA A 207 -4.10 -20.07 -21.58
CA ALA A 207 -5.00 -21.24 -21.75
C ALA A 207 -5.21 -21.88 -20.37
N LEU A 208 -6.11 -21.29 -19.57
CA LEU A 208 -6.41 -21.72 -18.21
C LEU A 208 -7.49 -22.79 -18.22
N SER A 209 -7.26 -23.84 -17.48
CA SER A 209 -8.28 -24.85 -17.17
C SER A 209 -9.44 -24.23 -16.37
N ARG A 210 -10.60 -24.88 -16.34
CA ARG A 210 -11.75 -24.43 -15.57
C ARG A 210 -11.41 -24.27 -14.08
N LYS A 211 -10.62 -25.18 -13.51
CA LYS A 211 -10.17 -25.13 -12.12
C LYS A 211 -9.29 -23.89 -11.86
N GLU A 212 -8.33 -23.61 -12.73
CA GLU A 212 -7.43 -22.45 -12.59
C GLU A 212 -8.18 -21.14 -12.70
N LYS A 213 -9.15 -21.03 -13.62
CA LYS A 213 -10.04 -19.86 -13.70
C LYS A 213 -10.79 -19.62 -12.40
N VAL A 214 -11.35 -20.66 -11.78
CA VAL A 214 -12.03 -20.57 -10.49
C VAL A 214 -11.08 -20.08 -9.41
N ILE A 215 -9.85 -20.63 -9.32
CA ILE A 215 -8.85 -20.22 -8.33
C ILE A 215 -8.50 -18.73 -8.50
N ILE A 216 -8.23 -18.28 -9.73
CA ILE A 216 -7.92 -16.88 -10.02
C ILE A 216 -9.10 -15.99 -9.61
N THR A 217 -10.33 -16.36 -9.96
CA THR A 217 -11.53 -15.57 -9.60
C THR A 217 -11.68 -15.44 -8.08
N ILE A 218 -11.49 -16.52 -7.32
CA ILE A 218 -11.54 -16.48 -5.86
C ILE A 218 -10.43 -15.56 -5.31
N LEU A 219 -9.21 -15.65 -5.84
CA LEU A 219 -8.09 -14.81 -5.41
C LEU A 219 -8.28 -13.33 -5.82
N MET A 220 -8.96 -13.05 -6.94
CA MET A 220 -9.35 -11.69 -7.34
C MET A 220 -10.36 -11.10 -6.35
N ILE A 221 -11.39 -11.87 -5.97
CA ILE A 221 -12.38 -11.45 -4.96
C ILE A 221 -11.70 -11.22 -3.61
N PHE A 222 -10.83 -12.15 -3.20
CA PHE A 222 -10.02 -12.01 -1.99
C PHE A 222 -9.21 -10.71 -2.00
N GLY A 223 -8.39 -10.49 -3.04
CA GLY A 223 -7.53 -9.32 -3.11
C GLY A 223 -8.32 -8.00 -3.16
N PHE A 224 -9.40 -7.92 -3.95
CA PHE A 224 -10.26 -6.75 -4.00
C PHE A 224 -10.85 -6.42 -2.62
N THR A 225 -11.49 -7.41 -1.97
CA THR A 225 -12.19 -7.18 -0.71
C THR A 225 -11.22 -6.93 0.44
N GLU A 226 -10.10 -7.63 0.49
CA GLU A 226 -9.05 -7.42 1.48
C GLU A 226 -8.50 -6.00 1.42
N TYR A 227 -8.05 -5.55 0.25
CA TYR A 227 -7.47 -4.22 0.10
C TYR A 227 -8.49 -3.11 0.25
N LEU A 228 -9.74 -3.34 -0.13
CA LEU A 228 -10.83 -2.40 0.15
C LEU A 228 -11.01 -2.22 1.66
N ILE A 229 -11.08 -3.30 2.43
CA ILE A 229 -11.23 -3.27 3.89
C ILE A 229 -10.04 -2.55 4.54
N PHE A 230 -8.81 -2.99 4.26
CA PHE A 230 -7.64 -2.44 4.91
C PHE A 230 -7.39 -0.98 4.54
N SER A 231 -7.56 -0.62 3.27
CA SER A 231 -7.34 0.75 2.83
C SER A 231 -8.42 1.70 3.36
N THR A 232 -9.70 1.27 3.35
CA THR A 232 -10.79 2.08 3.91
C THR A 232 -10.60 2.25 5.42
N THR A 233 -10.29 1.17 6.14
CA THR A 233 -10.00 1.24 7.57
C THR A 233 -8.84 2.20 7.84
N ALA A 234 -7.70 2.06 7.17
CA ALA A 234 -6.52 2.90 7.36
C ALA A 234 -6.82 4.40 7.16
N LEU A 235 -7.67 4.74 6.18
CA LEU A 235 -8.06 6.14 5.90
C LEU A 235 -9.12 6.69 6.85
N SER A 236 -9.80 5.82 7.62
CA SER A 236 -10.92 6.19 8.48
C SER A 236 -10.64 6.04 9.98
N LEU A 237 -9.57 5.31 10.37
CA LEU A 237 -9.28 5.00 11.78
C LEU A 237 -9.21 6.23 12.69
N ILE A 238 -8.48 7.26 12.26
CA ILE A 238 -8.30 8.47 13.08
C ILE A 238 -9.64 9.18 13.28
N GLN A 239 -10.45 9.28 12.22
CA GLN A 239 -11.78 9.88 12.31
C GLN A 239 -12.71 9.02 13.18
N PHE A 240 -12.68 7.69 13.03
CA PHE A 240 -13.45 6.76 13.86
C PHE A 240 -13.10 6.89 15.34
N PHE A 241 -11.82 6.90 15.70
CA PHE A 241 -11.41 7.04 17.09
C PHE A 241 -11.71 8.44 17.63
N ASN A 242 -11.53 9.49 16.82
CA ASN A 242 -11.86 10.85 17.24
C ASN A 242 -13.35 11.00 17.54
N SER A 243 -14.23 10.39 16.76
CA SER A 243 -15.69 10.42 17.02
C SER A 243 -16.11 9.66 18.28
N ASN A 244 -15.31 8.64 18.71
CA ASN A 244 -15.64 7.85 19.89
C ASN A 244 -14.99 8.35 21.17
N PHE A 245 -13.81 8.97 21.10
CA PHE A 245 -13.05 9.43 22.28
C PHE A 245 -13.03 10.94 22.43
N ASN A 246 -13.43 11.71 21.41
CA ASN A 246 -13.38 13.18 21.35
C ASN A 246 -12.01 13.78 21.70
N ASP A 247 -10.92 13.03 21.43
CA ASP A 247 -9.53 13.42 21.68
C ASP A 247 -8.66 13.01 20.47
N PRO A 248 -8.19 14.00 19.69
CA PRO A 248 -7.35 13.74 18.52
C PRO A 248 -6.04 13.02 18.88
N SER A 249 -5.47 13.24 20.04
CA SER A 249 -4.22 12.61 20.47
C SER A 249 -4.44 11.12 20.73
N ILE A 250 -5.52 10.77 21.42
CA ILE A 250 -5.93 9.39 21.66
C ILE A 250 -6.22 8.70 20.32
N ALA A 251 -6.93 9.37 19.42
CA ALA A 251 -7.26 8.83 18.10
C ALA A 251 -6.00 8.48 17.29
N ILE A 252 -5.00 9.35 17.25
CA ILE A 252 -3.75 9.13 16.56
C ILE A 252 -2.96 7.97 17.20
N VAL A 253 -2.87 7.93 18.52
CA VAL A 253 -2.16 6.86 19.24
C VAL A 253 -2.79 5.51 18.94
N LEU A 254 -4.12 5.38 19.08
CA LEU A 254 -4.84 4.12 18.78
C LEU A 254 -4.67 3.68 17.34
N ALA A 255 -4.82 4.59 16.38
CA ALA A 255 -4.60 4.28 14.95
C ALA A 255 -3.16 3.81 14.70
N SER A 256 -2.18 4.42 15.36
CA SER A 256 -0.75 4.14 15.17
C SER A 256 -0.32 2.77 15.70
N VAL A 257 -1.12 2.08 16.51
CA VAL A 257 -0.88 0.68 16.92
C VAL A 257 -0.88 -0.27 15.72
N TYR A 258 -1.64 0.05 14.68
CA TYR A 258 -1.79 -0.76 13.48
C TYR A 258 -0.46 -1.17 12.81
N GLY A 259 0.42 -0.21 12.56
CA GLY A 259 1.69 -0.46 11.82
C GLY A 259 2.66 -1.42 12.53
N PRO A 260 3.01 -1.21 13.81
CA PRO A 260 3.86 -2.13 14.56
C PRO A 260 3.33 -3.56 14.57
N PHE A 261 2.02 -3.76 14.74
CA PHE A 261 1.44 -5.09 14.73
C PHE A 261 1.31 -5.69 13.32
N GLN A 262 1.24 -4.88 12.28
CA GLN A 262 1.41 -5.35 10.90
C GLN A 262 2.81 -5.93 10.68
N LEU A 263 3.84 -5.28 11.24
CA LEU A 263 5.21 -5.79 11.21
C LEU A 263 5.33 -7.11 11.99
N VAL A 264 4.71 -7.20 13.18
CA VAL A 264 4.68 -8.45 13.97
C VAL A 264 4.04 -9.57 13.16
N GLY A 265 2.91 -9.34 12.49
CA GLY A 265 2.26 -10.33 11.62
C GLY A 265 3.19 -10.85 10.52
N ARG A 266 3.89 -9.97 9.81
CA ARG A 266 4.86 -10.35 8.76
C ARG A 266 6.05 -11.14 9.33
N PHE A 267 6.53 -10.77 10.50
CA PHE A 267 7.60 -11.48 11.17
C PHE A 267 7.17 -12.90 11.61
N LEU A 268 5.96 -13.03 12.14
CA LEU A 268 5.40 -14.33 12.51
C LEU A 268 5.25 -15.24 11.28
N GLU A 269 4.72 -14.71 10.16
CA GLU A 269 4.62 -15.47 8.92
C GLU A 269 6.01 -15.95 8.46
N MET A 270 7.00 -15.07 8.42
CA MET A 270 8.36 -15.43 8.04
C MET A 270 8.96 -16.53 8.94
N LYS A 271 8.70 -16.45 10.25
CA LYS A 271 9.24 -17.41 11.22
C LYS A 271 8.56 -18.79 11.12
N PHE A 272 7.26 -18.80 10.89
CA PHE A 272 6.45 -20.03 10.88
C PHE A 272 6.20 -20.58 9.47
N ALA A 273 6.61 -19.91 8.41
CA ALA A 273 6.41 -20.31 7.02
C ALA A 273 6.96 -21.70 6.67
N THR A 274 7.93 -22.22 7.43
CA THR A 274 8.50 -23.55 7.23
C THR A 274 7.67 -24.66 7.90
N PHE A 275 6.81 -24.32 8.86
CA PHE A 275 6.04 -25.28 9.68
C PHE A 275 4.55 -25.26 9.35
N LEU A 276 4.04 -24.15 8.86
CA LEU A 276 2.61 -23.96 8.60
C LEU A 276 2.32 -23.84 7.11
N ASP A 277 1.22 -24.45 6.69
CA ASP A 277 0.67 -24.25 5.35
C ASP A 277 0.21 -22.79 5.21
N ALA A 278 0.70 -22.10 4.18
CA ALA A 278 0.36 -20.71 3.92
C ALA A 278 -1.16 -20.46 3.77
N ARG A 279 -1.92 -21.48 3.31
CA ARG A 279 -3.38 -21.40 3.22
C ARG A 279 -4.03 -21.42 4.59
N LEU A 280 -3.50 -22.21 5.54
CA LEU A 280 -3.98 -22.24 6.93
C LEU A 280 -3.66 -20.92 7.63
N THR A 281 -2.43 -20.43 7.47
CA THR A 281 -2.03 -19.11 8.01
C THR A 281 -2.92 -18.01 7.50
N GLY A 282 -3.21 -18.00 6.19
CA GLY A 282 -4.13 -17.03 5.58
C GLY A 282 -5.55 -17.14 6.11
N LEU A 283 -6.07 -18.35 6.29
CA LEU A 283 -7.41 -18.57 6.84
C LEU A 283 -7.53 -18.06 8.28
N VAL A 284 -6.54 -18.36 9.14
CA VAL A 284 -6.50 -17.87 10.52
C VAL A 284 -6.36 -16.34 10.55
N ALA A 285 -5.50 -15.80 9.72
CA ALA A 285 -5.30 -14.33 9.62
C ALA A 285 -6.56 -13.61 9.14
N SER A 286 -7.30 -14.20 8.20
CA SER A 286 -8.57 -13.62 7.73
C SER A 286 -9.67 -13.60 8.79
N ALA A 287 -9.60 -14.48 9.81
CA ALA A 287 -10.51 -14.44 10.95
C ALA A 287 -10.16 -13.29 11.94
N PHE A 288 -8.91 -12.84 12.00
CA PHE A 288 -8.53 -11.69 12.84
C PHE A 288 -9.21 -10.39 12.41
N VAL A 289 -9.50 -10.22 11.13
CA VAL A 289 -10.13 -9.01 10.58
C VAL A 289 -11.54 -8.81 11.14
N PRO A 290 -12.52 -9.71 10.94
CA PRO A 290 -13.85 -9.54 11.52
C PRO A 290 -13.82 -9.48 13.05
N LEU A 291 -12.97 -10.29 13.71
CA LEU A 291 -12.84 -10.23 15.17
C LEU A 291 -12.39 -8.85 15.65
N SER A 292 -11.39 -8.26 15.01
CA SER A 292 -10.91 -6.91 15.35
C SER A 292 -11.98 -5.85 15.12
N LEU A 293 -12.75 -5.96 14.00
CA LEU A 293 -13.82 -5.02 13.67
C LEU A 293 -15.02 -5.13 14.63
N ILE A 294 -15.27 -6.29 15.24
CA ILE A 294 -16.25 -6.44 16.31
C ILE A 294 -15.73 -5.76 17.59
N ILE A 295 -14.49 -6.06 17.97
CA ILE A 295 -13.90 -5.56 19.22
C ILE A 295 -13.74 -4.04 19.20
N ILE A 296 -13.41 -3.43 18.07
CA ILE A 296 -13.17 -1.97 17.96
C ILE A 296 -14.44 -1.15 18.21
N LEU A 297 -15.64 -1.74 18.09
CA LEU A 297 -16.91 -1.08 18.40
C LEU A 297 -17.13 -0.85 19.89
N ILE A 298 -16.30 -1.45 20.75
CA ILE A 298 -16.33 -1.21 22.19
C ILE A 298 -15.46 0.02 22.50
N PRO A 299 -16.03 1.18 22.92
CA PRO A 299 -15.31 2.43 23.09
C PRO A 299 -14.49 2.44 24.39
N ASN A 300 -13.50 1.55 24.48
CA ASN A 300 -12.55 1.46 25.58
C ASN A 300 -11.13 1.48 25.03
N PHE A 301 -10.27 2.32 25.57
CA PHE A 301 -8.91 2.54 25.09
C PHE A 301 -8.10 1.25 24.99
N TYR A 302 -8.08 0.43 26.03
CA TYR A 302 -7.30 -0.82 26.05
C TYR A 302 -7.89 -1.88 25.12
N VAL A 303 -9.21 -1.93 25.00
CA VAL A 303 -9.91 -2.83 24.09
C VAL A 303 -9.62 -2.45 22.64
N CYS A 304 -9.59 -1.16 22.32
CA CYS A 304 -9.21 -0.66 20.99
C CYS A 304 -7.74 -0.96 20.64
N ILE A 305 -6.81 -0.92 21.61
CA ILE A 305 -5.43 -1.37 21.40
C ILE A 305 -5.40 -2.84 20.96
N ILE A 306 -6.14 -3.72 21.64
CA ILE A 306 -6.21 -5.15 21.28
C ILE A 306 -6.82 -5.32 19.90
N ALA A 307 -7.90 -4.60 19.59
CA ALA A 307 -8.53 -4.62 18.27
C ALA A 307 -7.53 -4.22 17.18
N MET A 308 -6.80 -3.12 17.36
CA MET A 308 -5.82 -2.62 16.40
C MET A 308 -4.61 -3.55 16.26
N ALA A 309 -4.20 -4.20 17.35
CA ALA A 309 -3.15 -5.22 17.31
C ALA A 309 -3.58 -6.42 16.46
N LEU A 310 -4.79 -6.94 16.66
CA LEU A 310 -5.34 -8.04 15.87
C LEU A 310 -5.50 -7.65 14.39
N PHE A 311 -6.05 -6.45 14.13
CA PHE A 311 -6.22 -5.94 12.76
C PHE A 311 -4.88 -5.81 12.04
N GLY A 312 -3.87 -5.23 12.71
CA GLY A 312 -2.53 -5.10 12.17
C GLY A 312 -1.88 -6.45 11.88
N MET A 313 -1.90 -7.39 12.84
CA MET A 313 -1.37 -8.74 12.64
C MET A 313 -2.07 -9.45 11.48
N GLY A 314 -3.40 -9.39 11.43
CA GLY A 314 -4.19 -9.96 10.34
C GLY A 314 -3.74 -9.45 8.97
N HIS A 315 -3.63 -8.12 8.82
CA HIS A 315 -3.14 -7.51 7.56
C HIS A 315 -1.69 -7.93 7.24
N GLY A 316 -0.81 -7.93 8.24
CA GLY A 316 0.59 -8.34 8.04
C GLY A 316 0.71 -9.76 7.51
N LEU A 317 -0.01 -10.70 8.11
CA LEU A 317 -0.08 -12.11 7.69
C LEU A 317 -0.71 -12.26 6.31
N LEU A 318 -1.87 -11.62 6.05
CA LEU A 318 -2.59 -11.73 4.77
C LEU A 318 -1.79 -11.16 3.60
N THR A 319 -1.06 -10.07 3.80
CA THR A 319 -0.20 -9.48 2.76
C THR A 319 0.84 -10.49 2.25
N VAL A 320 1.50 -11.23 3.16
CA VAL A 320 2.50 -12.23 2.78
C VAL A 320 1.82 -13.46 2.18
N THR A 321 0.77 -13.95 2.82
CA THR A 321 0.00 -15.12 2.39
C THR A 321 -0.60 -14.91 1.00
N GLY A 322 -1.25 -13.77 0.76
CA GLY A 322 -1.83 -13.41 -0.54
C GLY A 322 -0.79 -13.37 -1.66
N GLY A 323 0.43 -12.92 -1.35
CA GLY A 323 1.55 -12.94 -2.28
C GLY A 323 2.08 -14.34 -2.60
N TYR A 324 1.96 -15.30 -1.68
CA TYR A 324 2.51 -16.64 -1.82
C TYR A 324 1.50 -17.69 -2.32
N VAL A 325 0.25 -17.63 -1.89
CA VAL A 325 -0.80 -18.61 -2.21
C VAL A 325 -0.93 -18.93 -3.71
N PRO A 326 -0.86 -17.98 -4.64
CA PRO A 326 -0.89 -18.28 -6.07
C PRO A 326 0.20 -19.27 -6.51
N ASN A 327 1.38 -19.24 -5.89
CA ASN A 327 2.51 -20.12 -6.23
C ASN A 327 2.22 -21.59 -5.92
N LEU A 328 1.23 -21.91 -5.05
CA LEU A 328 0.83 -23.27 -4.73
C LEU A 328 0.00 -23.93 -5.83
N PHE A 329 -0.56 -23.15 -6.74
CA PHE A 329 -1.50 -23.62 -7.77
C PHE A 329 -0.99 -23.45 -9.19
N PHE A 330 -0.09 -22.49 -9.43
CA PHE A 330 0.37 -22.11 -10.78
C PHE A 330 1.86 -22.35 -10.96
N GLU A 331 2.26 -22.60 -12.21
CA GLU A 331 3.66 -22.82 -12.57
C GLU A 331 4.46 -21.51 -12.50
N PRO A 332 5.78 -21.60 -12.21
CA PRO A 332 6.65 -20.43 -12.19
C PRO A 332 6.64 -19.63 -13.50
N GLN A 333 6.45 -20.31 -14.66
CA GLN A 333 6.45 -19.68 -15.97
C GLN A 333 5.26 -18.75 -16.22
N VAL A 334 4.12 -19.02 -15.56
CA VAL A 334 2.88 -18.25 -15.74
C VAL A 334 2.52 -17.38 -14.54
N ILE A 335 3.23 -17.52 -13.42
CA ILE A 335 2.88 -16.90 -12.15
C ILE A 335 2.85 -15.36 -12.22
N GLY A 336 3.72 -14.75 -13.00
CA GLY A 336 3.74 -13.29 -13.18
C GLY A 336 2.43 -12.77 -13.80
N ARG A 337 1.92 -13.45 -14.83
CA ARG A 337 0.65 -13.11 -15.47
C ARG A 337 -0.54 -13.35 -14.54
N VAL A 338 -0.54 -14.47 -13.82
CA VAL A 338 -1.58 -14.78 -12.82
C VAL A 338 -1.63 -13.72 -11.72
N LYS A 339 -0.48 -13.34 -11.18
CA LYS A 339 -0.40 -12.24 -10.19
C LYS A 339 -0.87 -10.92 -10.77
N GLY A 340 -0.60 -10.62 -12.03
CA GLY A 340 -1.13 -9.44 -12.71
C GLY A 340 -2.65 -9.42 -12.77
N TYR A 341 -3.30 -10.55 -13.08
CA TYR A 341 -4.76 -10.65 -13.07
C TYR A 341 -5.36 -10.45 -11.66
N ILE A 342 -4.70 -11.00 -10.63
CA ILE A 342 -5.16 -10.84 -9.23
C ILE A 342 -4.92 -9.40 -8.76
N TRP A 343 -3.82 -8.78 -9.17
CA TRP A 343 -3.45 -7.44 -8.71
C TRP A 343 -4.37 -6.33 -9.20
N ALA A 344 -4.91 -6.43 -10.41
CA ALA A 344 -5.75 -5.38 -10.96
C ALA A 344 -7.02 -5.10 -10.09
N PRO A 345 -7.83 -6.11 -9.71
CA PRO A 345 -8.93 -5.90 -8.77
C PRO A 345 -8.47 -5.47 -7.38
N THR A 346 -7.32 -5.96 -6.91
CA THR A 346 -6.72 -5.58 -5.64
C THR A 346 -6.43 -4.08 -5.59
N ALA A 347 -5.79 -3.55 -6.63
CA ALA A 347 -5.51 -2.12 -6.75
C ALA A 347 -6.81 -1.28 -6.88
N LEU A 348 -7.83 -1.83 -7.55
CA LEU A 348 -9.15 -1.18 -7.61
C LEU A 348 -9.80 -1.09 -6.22
N GLY A 349 -9.72 -2.16 -5.39
CA GLY A 349 -10.19 -2.12 -4.01
C GLY A 349 -9.53 -1.01 -3.21
N MET A 350 -8.21 -0.85 -3.33
CA MET A 350 -7.47 0.26 -2.72
C MET A 350 -7.95 1.63 -3.23
N ALA A 351 -8.18 1.77 -4.53
CA ALA A 351 -8.60 3.02 -5.13
C ALA A 351 -10.02 3.46 -4.72
N CYS A 352 -10.92 2.52 -4.41
CA CYS A 352 -12.26 2.81 -3.92
C CYS A 352 -12.29 3.25 -2.44
N ALA A 353 -11.24 3.01 -1.68
CA ALA A 353 -11.23 3.22 -0.23
C ALA A 353 -11.46 4.67 0.22
N PRO A 354 -10.81 5.71 -0.37
CA PRO A 354 -11.09 7.09 0.04
C PRO A 354 -12.54 7.49 -0.19
N PHE A 355 -13.14 7.07 -1.31
CA PHE A 355 -14.53 7.35 -1.62
C PHE A 355 -15.49 6.74 -0.58
N LEU A 356 -15.28 5.47 -0.19
CA LEU A 356 -16.07 4.86 0.88
C LEU A 356 -15.88 5.58 2.21
N SER A 357 -14.65 5.96 2.55
CA SER A 357 -14.36 6.76 3.74
C SER A 357 -15.11 8.11 3.73
N GLY A 358 -15.35 8.69 2.55
CA GLY A 358 -16.12 9.92 2.38
C GLY A 358 -17.62 9.71 2.56
N ILE A 359 -18.21 8.67 1.94
CA ILE A 359 -19.65 8.38 2.06
C ILE A 359 -20.08 8.15 3.52
N PHE A 360 -19.26 7.47 4.30
CA PHE A 360 -19.58 7.12 5.68
C PHE A 360 -19.05 8.15 6.71
N HIS A 361 -18.62 9.34 6.29
CA HIS A 361 -17.97 10.29 7.19
C HIS A 361 -18.84 10.76 8.35
N GLU A 362 -20.16 10.80 8.17
CA GLU A 362 -21.12 11.19 9.22
C GLU A 362 -21.35 10.09 10.27
N ASN A 363 -21.18 8.82 9.87
CA ASN A 363 -21.41 7.68 10.77
C ASN A 363 -20.33 6.60 10.61
N MET A 364 -19.23 6.79 11.33
CA MET A 364 -18.09 5.88 11.31
C MET A 364 -18.43 4.46 11.83
N ASN A 365 -19.41 4.33 12.74
CA ASN A 365 -19.85 3.01 13.22
C ASN A 365 -20.50 2.21 12.09
N ASN A 366 -21.31 2.86 11.23
CA ASN A 366 -21.90 2.21 10.06
C ASN A 366 -20.82 1.75 9.08
N LEU A 367 -19.74 2.52 8.91
CA LEU A 367 -18.58 2.09 8.12
C LEU A 367 -17.98 0.80 8.67
N ILE A 368 -17.72 0.75 9.97
CA ILE A 368 -17.13 -0.46 10.60
C ILE A 368 -18.06 -1.67 10.45
N ILE A 369 -19.37 -1.49 10.60
CA ILE A 369 -20.37 -2.57 10.39
C ILE A 369 -20.37 -3.02 8.92
N PHE A 370 -20.29 -2.09 7.98
CA PHE A 370 -20.19 -2.41 6.55
C PHE A 370 -18.91 -3.21 6.25
N LEU A 371 -17.76 -2.77 6.77
CA LEU A 371 -16.48 -3.46 6.60
C LEU A 371 -16.46 -4.84 7.28
N LEU A 372 -17.13 -4.95 8.44
CA LEU A 372 -17.34 -6.23 9.13
C LEU A 372 -18.12 -7.20 8.25
N ALA A 373 -19.25 -6.77 7.67
CA ALA A 373 -20.01 -7.60 6.75
C ALA A 373 -19.18 -8.00 5.51
N LEU A 374 -18.39 -7.08 4.97
CA LEU A 374 -17.53 -7.34 3.83
C LEU A 374 -16.39 -8.31 4.16
N SER A 375 -15.89 -8.34 5.42
CA SER A 375 -14.79 -9.20 5.85
C SER A 375 -15.12 -10.70 5.81
N ILE A 376 -16.38 -11.03 5.65
CA ILE A 376 -16.84 -12.41 5.39
C ILE A 376 -16.30 -12.93 4.04
N CYS A 377 -16.19 -12.04 3.03
CA CYS A 377 -15.74 -12.41 1.68
C CYS A 377 -14.29 -12.93 1.65
N PRO A 378 -13.27 -12.22 2.18
CA PRO A 378 -11.91 -12.75 2.19
C PRO A 378 -11.78 -14.03 3.04
N PHE A 379 -12.53 -14.15 4.14
CA PHE A 379 -12.54 -15.37 4.95
C PHE A 379 -13.03 -16.59 4.13
N PHE A 380 -14.19 -16.50 3.50
CA PHE A 380 -14.72 -17.60 2.69
C PHE A 380 -13.86 -17.86 1.44
N SER A 381 -13.28 -16.83 0.83
CA SER A 381 -12.36 -16.99 -0.29
C SER A 381 -11.17 -17.88 0.10
N LEU A 382 -10.53 -17.59 1.24
CA LEU A 382 -9.41 -18.40 1.73
C LEU A 382 -9.85 -19.77 2.25
N PHE A 383 -11.05 -19.89 2.81
CA PHE A 383 -11.61 -21.19 3.20
C PHE A 383 -11.80 -22.12 1.98
N PHE A 384 -12.31 -21.61 0.87
CA PHE A 384 -12.41 -22.40 -0.37
C PHE A 384 -11.02 -22.73 -0.93
N ILE A 385 -10.08 -21.79 -0.93
CA ILE A 385 -8.70 -22.04 -1.36
C ILE A 385 -8.03 -23.11 -0.47
N PHE A 386 -8.26 -23.08 0.84
CA PHE A 386 -7.72 -24.08 1.75
C PHE A 386 -8.19 -25.52 1.42
N LYS A 387 -9.45 -25.67 1.01
CA LYS A 387 -10.02 -26.96 0.60
C LYS A 387 -9.57 -27.46 -0.78
N MET A 388 -8.96 -26.58 -1.60
CA MET A 388 -8.52 -26.96 -2.94
C MET A 388 -7.22 -27.76 -2.90
N LYS A 389 -7.12 -28.79 -3.75
CA LYS A 389 -5.89 -29.56 -3.93
C LYS A 389 -4.83 -28.69 -4.60
N THR A 390 -3.68 -28.54 -3.94
CA THR A 390 -2.51 -27.87 -4.50
C THR A 390 -1.87 -28.71 -5.62
N ARG A 391 -0.87 -28.15 -6.24
CA ARG A 391 -0.10 -28.82 -7.27
C ARG A 391 0.90 -29.84 -6.70
N PHE A 392 1.32 -29.63 -5.45
CA PHE A 392 2.26 -30.49 -4.71
C PHE A 392 1.54 -31.32 -3.67
#